data_06faa75978bd2878ec6293e243438f3a
#
_entry.id   06faa75978bd2878ec6293e243438f3a
#
_cell.length_a   1.000
_cell.length_b   1.000
_cell.length_c   1.000
_cell.angle_alpha   90.00
_cell.angle_beta   90.00
_cell.angle_gamma   90.00
#
_symmetry.space_group_name_H-M   'P 1'
#
loop_
_entity.id
_entity.type
_entity.pdbx_description
1 polymer ?
#
loop_
_entity_poly.entity_id
_entity_poly.type
_entity_poly.pdbx_seq_one_letter_code
_entity_poly.pdbx_strand_id
1 'polypeptide(L)'
;CIMAVRQILDRLEIPYLSVELGEVWLKQPLKDQQKITLQRELESIGFELLEDQRQQLVEQIKRSIIELVHQENNELKVNLSDFLVEQCHHDYSFLSKLFPEVCGITIEKYFIHQKIERVKELLAYNELSLSEIALLLNYSSTAHLSAQFKSVTGMTPTQFKQQESGMRKPLDQI
;
A
#
# COMPACT_ATOMS: atom_id res chain seq x y z
N CYS A 1 -1.80 34.40 -4.80
CA CYS A 1 -1.50 33.01 -4.36
C CYS A 1 -0.23 32.94 -3.53
N ILE A 2 0.97 33.19 -4.11
CA ILE A 2 2.26 33.06 -3.40
C ILE A 2 2.33 33.93 -2.13
N MET A 3 1.88 35.18 -2.20
CA MET A 3 1.87 36.10 -1.04
C MET A 3 0.98 35.58 0.10
N ALA A 4 -0.21 35.08 -0.22
CA ALA A 4 -1.13 34.56 0.80
C ALA A 4 -0.54 33.34 1.52
N VAL A 5 0.08 32.42 0.77
CA VAL A 5 0.76 31.25 1.35
C VAL A 5 1.94 31.68 2.24
N ARG A 6 2.76 32.63 1.80
CA ARG A 6 3.86 33.18 2.62
C ARG A 6 3.35 33.76 3.93
N GLN A 7 2.31 34.59 3.89
CA GLN A 7 1.71 35.17 5.10
C GLN A 7 1.23 34.12 6.10
N ILE A 8 0.65 33.00 5.62
CA ILE A 8 0.23 31.88 6.47
C ILE A 8 1.45 31.21 7.10
N LEU A 9 2.48 30.89 6.30
CA LEU A 9 3.70 30.26 6.81
C LEU A 9 4.41 31.11 7.86
N ASP A 10 4.52 32.42 7.59
CA ASP A 10 5.12 33.39 8.52
C ASP A 10 4.31 33.50 9.83
N ARG A 11 2.97 33.54 9.72
CA ARG A 11 2.08 33.59 10.91
C ARG A 11 2.15 32.31 11.76
N LEU A 12 2.35 31.16 11.11
CA LEU A 12 2.46 29.86 11.79
C LEU A 12 3.90 29.56 12.23
N GLU A 13 4.82 30.50 12.00
CA GLU A 13 6.28 30.34 12.29
C GLU A 13 6.87 29.06 11.65
N ILE A 14 6.40 28.72 10.46
CA ILE A 14 6.90 27.56 9.70
C ILE A 14 8.09 28.02 8.84
N PRO A 15 9.32 27.53 9.10
CA PRO A 15 10.48 27.92 8.34
C PRO A 15 10.46 27.28 6.95
N TYR A 16 10.55 28.11 5.89
CA TYR A 16 10.60 27.67 4.50
C TYR A 16 11.87 28.16 3.78
N LEU A 17 12.21 27.51 2.69
CA LEU A 17 13.30 27.88 1.78
C LEU A 17 12.79 28.76 0.64
N SER A 18 11.73 28.31 -0.04
CA SER A 18 11.08 29.03 -1.13
C SER A 18 9.58 28.73 -1.17
N VAL A 19 8.83 29.65 -1.76
CA VAL A 19 7.40 29.51 -2.09
C VAL A 19 7.22 29.86 -3.55
N GLU A 20 6.82 28.89 -4.34
CA GLU A 20 6.56 28.98 -5.77
C GLU A 20 5.09 28.71 -6.06
N LEU A 21 4.68 28.80 -7.32
CA LEU A 21 3.30 28.54 -7.70
C LEU A 21 3.00 27.03 -7.59
N GLY A 22 2.20 26.66 -6.58
CA GLY A 22 1.83 25.26 -6.33
C GLY A 22 2.82 24.47 -5.46
N GLU A 23 3.97 25.06 -5.08
CA GLU A 23 4.99 24.35 -4.29
C GLU A 23 5.57 25.22 -3.18
N VAL A 24 5.83 24.57 -2.04
CA VAL A 24 6.53 25.17 -0.89
C VAL A 24 7.66 24.24 -0.48
N TRP A 25 8.88 24.78 -0.46
CA TRP A 25 10.07 24.08 0.04
C TRP A 25 10.32 24.46 1.49
N LEU A 26 10.14 23.50 2.39
CA LEU A 26 10.32 23.71 3.83
C LEU A 26 11.77 23.43 4.24
N LYS A 27 12.25 24.13 5.28
CA LYS A 27 13.58 23.87 5.86
C LYS A 27 13.65 22.58 6.64
N GLN A 28 12.52 22.12 7.16
CA GLN A 28 12.39 20.89 7.94
C GLN A 28 10.99 20.30 7.77
N PRO A 29 10.80 18.99 7.97
CA PRO A 29 9.49 18.36 7.94
C PRO A 29 8.54 18.99 8.97
N LEU A 30 7.28 19.13 8.59
CA LEU A 30 6.23 19.58 9.51
C LEU A 30 5.91 18.52 10.56
N LYS A 31 5.67 18.97 11.79
CA LYS A 31 5.05 18.14 12.82
C LYS A 31 3.55 17.98 12.49
N ASP A 32 2.96 16.87 12.93
CA ASP A 32 1.54 16.57 12.64
C ASP A 32 0.61 17.74 13.01
N GLN A 33 0.83 18.37 14.15
CA GLN A 33 0.04 19.51 14.61
C GLN A 33 0.20 20.73 13.70
N GLN A 34 1.41 21.01 13.24
CA GLN A 34 1.68 22.12 12.30
C GLN A 34 1.03 21.85 10.95
N LYS A 35 1.03 20.59 10.49
CA LYS A 35 0.41 20.17 9.24
C LYS A 35 -1.11 20.39 9.28
N ILE A 36 -1.78 19.96 10.35
CA ILE A 36 -3.22 20.15 10.55
C ILE A 36 -3.57 21.65 10.58
N THR A 37 -2.77 22.45 11.27
CA THR A 37 -3.02 23.88 11.35
C THR A 37 -2.82 24.57 10.01
N LEU A 38 -1.73 24.25 9.30
CA LEU A 38 -1.43 24.78 7.97
C LEU A 38 -2.53 24.41 6.98
N GLN A 39 -2.97 23.15 6.97
CA GLN A 39 -4.05 22.67 6.11
C GLN A 39 -5.33 23.50 6.32
N ARG A 40 -5.76 23.66 7.56
CA ARG A 40 -6.98 24.45 7.89
C ARG A 40 -6.88 25.91 7.44
N GLU A 41 -5.71 26.52 7.62
CA GLU A 41 -5.49 27.91 7.19
C GLU A 41 -5.48 28.04 5.67
N LEU A 42 -4.89 27.09 4.95
CA LEU A 42 -4.91 27.06 3.49
C LEU A 42 -6.32 26.82 2.96
N GLU A 43 -7.07 25.89 3.52
CA GLU A 43 -8.47 25.62 3.17
C GLU A 43 -9.37 26.86 3.35
N SER A 44 -9.12 27.67 4.40
CA SER A 44 -9.88 28.88 4.67
C SER A 44 -9.77 29.94 3.55
N ILE A 45 -8.71 29.89 2.74
CA ILE A 45 -8.47 30.77 1.60
C ILE A 45 -8.64 30.06 0.25
N GLY A 46 -9.23 28.85 0.26
CA GLY A 46 -9.57 28.08 -0.95
C GLY A 46 -8.38 27.31 -1.55
N PHE A 47 -7.33 27.05 -0.78
CA PHE A 47 -6.22 26.17 -1.17
C PHE A 47 -6.33 24.84 -0.48
N GLU A 48 -5.82 23.80 -1.13
CA GLU A 48 -5.80 22.41 -0.62
C GLU A 48 -4.37 21.88 -0.64
N LEU A 49 -3.98 21.14 0.42
CA LEU A 49 -2.68 20.49 0.46
C LEU A 49 -2.70 19.22 -0.42
N LEU A 50 -2.05 19.29 -1.58
CA LEU A 50 -1.96 18.18 -2.53
C LEU A 50 -1.28 16.93 -1.93
N GLU A 51 -0.39 17.11 -0.97
CA GLU A 51 0.27 16.00 -0.29
C GLU A 51 -0.73 15.11 0.45
N ASP A 52 -1.75 15.68 1.10
CA ASP A 52 -2.78 14.90 1.77
C ASP A 52 -3.66 14.14 0.76
N GLN A 53 -3.98 14.73 -0.38
CA GLN A 53 -4.69 14.03 -1.46
C GLN A 53 -3.86 12.88 -2.03
N ARG A 54 -2.56 13.09 -2.24
CA ARG A 54 -1.64 12.03 -2.72
C ARG A 54 -1.56 10.88 -1.74
N GLN A 55 -1.44 11.16 -0.44
CA GLN A 55 -1.43 10.14 0.61
C GLN A 55 -2.77 9.41 0.70
N GLN A 56 -3.88 10.13 0.64
CA GLN A 56 -5.23 9.53 0.63
C GLN A 56 -5.42 8.60 -0.56
N LEU A 57 -4.94 8.99 -1.74
CA LEU A 57 -5.01 8.15 -2.94
C LEU A 57 -4.13 6.91 -2.80
N VAL A 58 -2.93 7.03 -2.23
CA VAL A 58 -2.06 5.88 -1.95
C VAL A 58 -2.70 4.91 -0.95
N GLU A 59 -3.33 5.43 0.11
CA GLU A 59 -4.06 4.60 1.08
C GLU A 59 -5.29 3.93 0.42
N GLN A 60 -5.95 4.60 -0.51
CA GLN A 60 -7.03 4.00 -1.29
C GLN A 60 -6.53 2.85 -2.16
N ILE A 61 -5.39 3.03 -2.86
CA ILE A 61 -4.75 1.95 -3.64
C ILE A 61 -4.43 0.75 -2.75
N LYS A 62 -3.79 0.98 -1.61
CA LYS A 62 -3.46 -0.09 -0.64
C LYS A 62 -4.70 -0.84 -0.18
N ARG A 63 -5.74 -0.11 0.23
CA ARG A 63 -7.01 -0.70 0.68
C ARG A 63 -7.65 -1.54 -0.42
N SER A 64 -7.74 -1.02 -1.63
CA SER A 64 -8.30 -1.74 -2.78
C SER A 64 -7.54 -3.03 -3.06
N ILE A 65 -6.21 -3.02 -2.97
CA ILE A 65 -5.38 -4.22 -3.15
C ILE A 65 -5.61 -5.24 -2.02
N ILE A 66 -5.67 -4.79 -0.78
CA ILE A 66 -5.92 -5.65 0.38
C ILE A 66 -7.31 -6.29 0.27
N GLU A 67 -8.33 -5.52 -0.04
CA GLU A 67 -9.69 -6.02 -0.26
C GLU A 67 -9.72 -7.06 -1.38
N LEU A 68 -9.06 -6.78 -2.49
CA LEU A 68 -8.98 -7.69 -3.62
C LEU A 68 -8.33 -9.04 -3.29
N VAL A 69 -7.28 -9.02 -2.46
CA VAL A 69 -6.55 -10.23 -2.06
C VAL A 69 -7.27 -11.01 -0.95
N HIS A 70 -7.90 -10.32 0.00
CA HIS A 70 -8.47 -10.93 1.21
C HIS A 70 -9.97 -11.17 1.13
N GLN A 71 -10.71 -10.37 0.36
CA GLN A 71 -12.13 -10.58 0.14
C GLN A 71 -12.36 -11.52 -1.04
N GLU A 72 -13.02 -12.61 -0.74
CA GLU A 72 -13.75 -13.49 -1.63
C GLU A 72 -13.12 -13.83 -2.99
N ASN A 73 -12.67 -15.07 -3.07
CA ASN A 73 -12.58 -15.83 -4.32
C ASN A 73 -11.99 -15.03 -5.47
N ASN A 74 -10.86 -14.46 -5.26
CA ASN A 74 -9.93 -13.86 -6.21
C ASN A 74 -10.33 -14.06 -7.70
N GLU A 75 -11.58 -13.76 -8.01
CA GLU A 75 -12.09 -13.67 -9.36
C GLU A 75 -11.56 -12.40 -10.03
N LEU A 76 -10.24 -12.21 -9.97
CA LEU A 76 -9.54 -11.27 -10.84
C LEU A 76 -9.66 -11.75 -12.29
N LYS A 77 -10.86 -11.66 -12.82
CA LYS A 77 -11.10 -11.73 -14.27
C LYS A 77 -10.62 -10.47 -14.97
N VAL A 78 -10.38 -9.41 -14.20
CA VAL A 78 -9.87 -8.10 -14.63
C VAL A 78 -8.43 -7.99 -14.19
N ASN A 79 -7.58 -7.41 -15.00
CA ASN A 79 -6.19 -7.18 -14.59
C ASN A 79 -6.10 -6.09 -13.50
N LEU A 80 -5.03 -6.10 -12.72
CA LEU A 80 -4.84 -5.19 -11.59
C LEU A 80 -4.94 -3.71 -11.99
N SER A 81 -4.42 -3.34 -13.16
CA SER A 81 -4.44 -1.95 -13.63
C SER A 81 -5.85 -1.45 -13.87
N ASP A 82 -6.69 -2.23 -14.56
CA ASP A 82 -8.08 -1.86 -14.85
C ASP A 82 -8.90 -1.79 -13.57
N PHE A 83 -8.69 -2.73 -12.65
CA PHE A 83 -9.32 -2.71 -11.33
C PHE A 83 -8.99 -1.42 -10.56
N LEU A 84 -7.71 -1.04 -10.49
CA LEU A 84 -7.30 0.16 -9.76
C LEU A 84 -7.79 1.45 -10.42
N VAL A 85 -7.83 1.50 -11.76
CA VAL A 85 -8.42 2.64 -12.48
C VAL A 85 -9.90 2.82 -12.13
N GLU A 86 -10.65 1.73 -12.06
CA GLU A 86 -12.05 1.74 -11.66
C GLU A 86 -12.24 2.17 -10.20
N GLN A 87 -11.42 1.66 -9.28
CA GLN A 87 -11.54 1.97 -7.86
C GLN A 87 -11.07 3.39 -7.51
N CYS A 88 -10.00 3.86 -8.14
CA CYS A 88 -9.36 5.12 -7.80
C CYS A 88 -9.78 6.29 -8.69
N HIS A 89 -10.47 6.04 -9.81
CA HIS A 89 -10.89 7.04 -10.80
C HIS A 89 -9.74 7.89 -11.35
N HIS A 90 -8.56 7.30 -11.49
CA HIS A 90 -7.35 7.90 -12.06
C HIS A 90 -6.71 6.95 -13.06
N ASP A 91 -6.01 7.50 -14.05
CA ASP A 91 -5.26 6.71 -15.01
C ASP A 91 -4.15 5.88 -14.34
N TYR A 92 -3.96 4.65 -14.77
CA TYR A 92 -2.93 3.76 -14.20
C TYR A 92 -1.51 4.34 -14.33
N SER A 93 -1.21 5.06 -15.40
CA SER A 93 0.08 5.74 -15.58
C SER A 93 0.37 6.75 -14.45
N PHE A 94 -0.66 7.44 -13.96
CA PHE A 94 -0.55 8.34 -12.81
C PHE A 94 -0.37 7.57 -11.50
N LEU A 95 -1.21 6.55 -11.26
CA LEU A 95 -1.14 5.72 -10.04
C LEU A 95 0.20 5.01 -9.91
N SER A 96 0.73 4.45 -11.02
CA SER A 96 2.00 3.72 -11.05
C SER A 96 3.23 4.60 -10.82
N LYS A 97 3.13 5.89 -11.05
CA LYS A 97 4.18 6.87 -10.70
C LYS A 97 4.05 7.36 -9.26
N LEU A 98 2.83 7.68 -8.85
CA LEU A 98 2.55 8.20 -7.51
C LEU A 98 2.91 7.21 -6.40
N PHE A 99 2.50 5.96 -6.56
CA PHE A 99 2.63 4.95 -5.49
C PHE A 99 4.09 4.70 -5.08
N PRO A 100 5.08 4.50 -6.00
CA PRO A 100 6.48 4.34 -5.63
C PRO A 100 7.11 5.59 -5.02
N GLU A 101 6.67 6.79 -5.40
CA GLU A 101 7.16 8.04 -4.81
C GLU A 101 6.85 8.12 -3.31
N VAL A 102 5.69 7.60 -2.89
CA VAL A 102 5.25 7.61 -1.49
C VAL A 102 5.69 6.35 -0.74
N CYS A 103 5.57 5.17 -1.36
CA CYS A 103 5.78 3.87 -0.70
C CYS A 103 7.16 3.25 -0.93
N GLY A 104 7.95 3.75 -1.90
CA GLY A 104 9.26 3.21 -2.25
C GLY A 104 9.25 1.88 -3.02
N ILE A 105 8.08 1.31 -3.30
CA ILE A 105 7.90 0.07 -4.08
C ILE A 105 6.79 0.25 -5.11
N THR A 106 6.81 -0.53 -6.19
CA THR A 106 5.76 -0.49 -7.21
C THR A 106 4.44 -1.09 -6.72
N ILE A 107 3.33 -0.73 -7.38
CA ILE A 107 2.00 -1.30 -7.12
C ILE A 107 2.02 -2.83 -7.28
N GLU A 108 2.65 -3.32 -8.36
CA GLU A 108 2.76 -4.75 -8.65
C GLU A 108 3.51 -5.49 -7.53
N LYS A 109 4.59 -4.90 -7.02
CA LYS A 109 5.38 -5.49 -5.94
C LYS A 109 4.58 -5.51 -4.64
N TYR A 110 3.84 -4.44 -4.34
CA TYR A 110 2.94 -4.39 -3.19
C TYR A 110 1.84 -5.46 -3.31
N PHE A 111 1.24 -5.62 -4.49
CA PHE A 111 0.24 -6.66 -4.75
C PHE A 111 0.78 -8.07 -4.55
N ILE A 112 1.99 -8.36 -5.05
CA ILE A 112 2.67 -9.63 -4.83
C ILE A 112 2.87 -9.88 -3.33
N HIS A 113 3.35 -8.89 -2.58
CA HIS A 113 3.56 -9.01 -1.14
C HIS A 113 2.25 -9.32 -0.41
N GLN A 114 1.15 -8.66 -0.75
CA GLN A 114 -0.16 -8.94 -0.16
C GLN A 114 -0.65 -10.36 -0.47
N LYS A 115 -0.46 -10.83 -1.70
CA LYS A 115 -0.76 -12.23 -2.07
C LYS A 115 0.06 -13.22 -1.25
N ILE A 116 1.35 -12.97 -1.05
CA ILE A 116 2.22 -13.85 -0.26
C ILE A 116 1.82 -13.85 1.21
N GLU A 117 1.44 -12.72 1.79
CA GLU A 117 0.89 -12.69 3.16
C GLU A 117 -0.38 -13.53 3.27
N ARG A 118 -1.27 -13.45 2.27
CA ARG A 118 -2.46 -14.31 2.24
C ARG A 118 -2.13 -15.80 2.10
N VAL A 119 -1.11 -16.15 1.31
CA VAL A 119 -0.60 -17.53 1.23
C VAL A 119 -0.14 -18.03 2.60
N LYS A 120 0.62 -17.22 3.34
CA LYS A 120 1.07 -17.55 4.69
C LYS A 120 -0.10 -17.84 5.63
N GLU A 121 -1.12 -17.00 5.63
CA GLU A 121 -2.34 -17.19 6.42
C GLU A 121 -3.02 -18.53 6.07
N LEU A 122 -3.24 -18.78 4.78
CA LEU A 122 -3.91 -20.01 4.31
C LEU A 122 -3.11 -21.27 4.62
N LEU A 123 -1.78 -21.19 4.55
CA LEU A 123 -0.89 -22.30 4.98
C LEU A 123 -0.99 -22.54 6.49
N ALA A 124 -1.07 -21.47 7.28
CA ALA A 124 -1.18 -21.57 8.75
C ALA A 124 -2.52 -22.21 9.19
N TYR A 125 -3.63 -21.90 8.50
CA TYR A 125 -4.94 -22.55 8.75
C TYR A 125 -4.94 -24.02 8.38
N ASN A 126 -4.09 -24.46 7.47
CA ASN A 126 -3.93 -25.86 7.05
C ASN A 126 -5.24 -26.53 6.55
N GLU A 127 -6.14 -25.77 6.00
CA GLU A 127 -7.45 -26.24 5.46
C GLU A 127 -7.36 -26.54 3.96
N LEU A 128 -6.47 -25.87 3.25
CA LEU A 128 -6.30 -25.96 1.80
C LEU A 128 -4.94 -26.57 1.42
N SER A 129 -4.94 -27.33 0.34
CA SER A 129 -3.71 -27.79 -0.31
C SER A 129 -3.02 -26.63 -1.06
N LEU A 130 -1.74 -26.78 -1.37
CA LEU A 130 -1.01 -25.77 -2.14
C LEU A 130 -1.63 -25.54 -3.52
N SER A 131 -2.20 -26.57 -4.15
CA SER A 131 -2.91 -26.46 -5.42
C SER A 131 -4.18 -25.63 -5.29
N GLU A 132 -4.95 -25.82 -4.24
CA GLU A 132 -6.16 -25.05 -3.97
C GLU A 132 -5.81 -23.59 -3.65
N ILE A 133 -4.74 -23.32 -2.89
CA ILE A 133 -4.24 -21.97 -2.63
C ILE A 133 -3.81 -21.29 -3.94
N ALA A 134 -3.08 -21.99 -4.80
CA ALA A 134 -2.66 -21.46 -6.10
C ALA A 134 -3.85 -21.08 -6.97
N LEU A 135 -4.89 -21.94 -7.00
CA LEU A 135 -6.12 -21.68 -7.73
C LEU A 135 -6.88 -20.48 -7.13
N LEU A 136 -7.05 -20.46 -5.81
CA LEU A 136 -7.75 -19.39 -5.08
C LEU A 136 -7.11 -18.01 -5.32
N LEU A 137 -5.79 -17.94 -5.32
CA LEU A 137 -5.04 -16.69 -5.51
C LEU A 137 -4.65 -16.42 -6.98
N ASN A 138 -5.29 -17.15 -7.90
CA ASN A 138 -5.14 -16.98 -9.35
C ASN A 138 -3.69 -17.06 -9.84
N TYR A 139 -2.93 -18.00 -9.29
CA TYR A 139 -1.64 -18.38 -9.86
C TYR A 139 -1.83 -19.35 -11.02
N SER A 140 -0.99 -19.24 -12.04
CA SER A 140 -1.04 -20.13 -13.21
C SER A 140 -0.71 -21.59 -12.87
N SER A 141 0.05 -21.81 -11.78
CA SER A 141 0.44 -23.14 -11.30
C SER A 141 0.95 -23.08 -9.87
N THR A 142 1.02 -24.23 -9.20
CA THR A 142 1.70 -24.38 -7.90
C THR A 142 3.20 -24.04 -7.97
N ALA A 143 3.83 -24.33 -9.10
CA ALA A 143 5.24 -23.98 -9.34
C ALA A 143 5.44 -22.47 -9.38
N HIS A 144 4.53 -21.73 -10.02
CA HIS A 144 4.55 -20.26 -10.06
C HIS A 144 4.37 -19.67 -8.65
N LEU A 145 3.39 -20.17 -7.91
CA LEU A 145 3.20 -19.78 -6.50
C LEU A 145 4.45 -20.04 -5.67
N SER A 146 5.03 -21.24 -5.75
CA SER A 146 6.21 -21.62 -4.97
C SER A 146 7.43 -20.78 -5.29
N ALA A 147 7.66 -20.50 -6.57
CA ALA A 147 8.76 -19.64 -7.01
C ALA A 147 8.60 -18.19 -6.51
N GLN A 148 7.40 -17.63 -6.59
CA GLN A 148 7.13 -16.28 -6.12
C GLN A 148 7.19 -16.20 -4.58
N PHE A 149 6.65 -17.19 -3.87
CA PHE A 149 6.73 -17.29 -2.41
C PHE A 149 8.18 -17.34 -1.95
N LYS A 150 9.02 -18.19 -2.57
CA LYS A 150 10.45 -18.26 -2.28
C LYS A 150 11.19 -16.97 -2.58
N SER A 151 10.86 -16.30 -3.68
CA SER A 151 11.44 -15.00 -4.04
C SER A 151 11.19 -13.93 -2.99
N VAL A 152 10.02 -13.92 -2.36
CA VAL A 152 9.61 -12.91 -1.36
C VAL A 152 10.07 -13.30 0.05
N THR A 153 9.96 -14.56 0.43
CA THR A 153 10.19 -15.04 1.81
C THR A 153 11.54 -15.71 2.04
N GLY A 154 12.24 -16.10 0.98
CA GLY A 154 13.49 -16.87 1.04
C GLY A 154 13.31 -18.37 1.24
N MET A 155 12.08 -18.88 1.43
CA MET A 155 11.78 -20.30 1.63
C MET A 155 10.59 -20.77 0.79
N THR A 156 10.49 -22.07 0.58
CA THR A 156 9.34 -22.64 -0.13
C THR A 156 8.09 -22.68 0.78
N PRO A 157 6.87 -22.73 0.22
CA PRO A 157 5.65 -22.90 1.02
C PRO A 157 5.68 -24.13 1.93
N THR A 158 6.26 -25.23 1.46
CA THR A 158 6.41 -26.45 2.25
C THR A 158 7.33 -26.26 3.46
N GLN A 159 8.46 -25.59 3.26
CA GLN A 159 9.40 -25.25 4.34
C GLN A 159 8.74 -24.33 5.36
N PHE A 160 8.00 -23.32 4.91
CA PHE A 160 7.26 -22.41 5.77
C PHE A 160 6.24 -23.17 6.63
N LYS A 161 5.46 -24.05 6.04
CA LYS A 161 4.46 -24.88 6.74
C LYS A 161 5.11 -25.79 7.79
N GLN A 162 6.28 -26.36 7.51
CA GLN A 162 7.02 -27.20 8.45
C GLN A 162 7.54 -26.41 9.66
N GLN A 163 8.00 -25.17 9.47
CA GLN A 163 8.41 -24.30 10.56
C GLN A 163 7.23 -23.93 11.47
N GLU A 164 6.10 -23.55 10.91
CA GLU A 164 4.87 -23.25 11.64
C GLU A 164 4.39 -24.47 12.47
N SER A 165 4.42 -25.66 11.87
CA SER A 165 4.05 -26.90 12.55
C SER A 165 5.03 -27.27 13.69
N GLY A 166 6.32 -26.94 13.53
CA GLY A 166 7.35 -27.16 14.56
C GLY A 166 7.28 -26.18 15.73
N MET A 167 6.66 -25.01 15.57
CA MET A 167 6.42 -24.04 16.65
C MET A 167 5.17 -24.34 17.48
N ARG A 168 4.23 -25.12 16.95
CA ARG A 168 3.05 -25.58 17.69
C ARG A 168 3.43 -26.81 18.51
N LYS A 169 3.72 -26.64 19.79
CA LYS A 169 3.81 -27.77 20.72
C LYS A 169 2.44 -28.44 20.81
N PRO A 170 2.38 -29.79 20.74
CA PRO A 170 1.13 -30.49 21.01
C PRO A 170 0.61 -30.11 22.41
N LEU A 171 -0.71 -29.90 22.52
CA LEU A 171 -1.36 -29.53 23.79
C LEU A 171 -1.12 -30.53 24.93
N ASP A 172 -0.67 -31.73 24.59
CA ASP A 172 -0.37 -32.82 25.51
C ASP A 172 1.01 -32.69 26.18
N GLN A 173 1.80 -31.66 25.87
CA GLN A 173 3.14 -31.40 26.42
C GLN A 173 3.25 -30.05 27.15
N ILE A 174 2.11 -29.49 27.57
CA ILE A 174 2.08 -28.31 28.43
C ILE A 174 1.89 -28.74 29.88
#